data_c9e1fd196d2817e7513c61c83864fa6c
#
_entry.id   c9e1fd196d2817e7513c61c83864fa6c
#
_cell.length_a   1.000
_cell.length_b   1.000
_cell.length_c   1.000
_cell.angle_alpha   90.00
_cell.angle_beta   90.00
_cell.angle_gamma   90.00
#
_symmetry.space_group_name_H-M   'P 1'
#
loop_
_entity.id
_entity.type
_entity.pdbx_description
1 polymer ?
#
loop_
_entity_poly.entity_id
_entity_poly.type
_entity_poly.pdbx_seq_one_letter_code
_entity_poly.pdbx_strand_id
1 'polypeptide(L)'
;MRTKMTRRQFVRTVGAGAAAAFTIVPGYVVGARGQTPPSEKLNIAGIGVGGMGRGNLRGCSGENIVALCDVDERYAAGAFKAFPNAPRYTDYRVMLEKQKDIDAVVIATPDHSHAVITLAAMQAGKHVYCQKPLTHTVYEARKITEAARASKVQTQMGNQGHSSEDIRLVREWIQSGAIGDVKEVHAWTDRPIGNASWSNFAVKELPNDFPPVPETLVWDLWLGPAKQRKYHPCYHPTKWRGWLDFGTGSLGDMGCHILDPACWALDLRHPSSITAEVEQVKPGLKDEVFPISAKVTFEFPQRGKLCPMKLVWHDGHFKVPRPSMLEDGRTVPESGAIIYGDKETILHGSHGAGDARIIPEARMKTFERPEKTLPRVRGTHEGDWIRACKDGQPASSNFADYGGQLTEIVLLGVAAQRVPGEKLEWDGENLRFTNNDEANRYVRTPYRDGWSL
;
A
#
# COMPACT_ATOMS: atom_id res chain seq x y z
N MET A 1 27.29 13.21 -39.63
CA MET A 1 26.54 14.07 -38.70
C MET A 1 25.17 14.39 -39.26
N ARG A 2 24.11 13.78 -38.76
CA ARG A 2 22.72 14.13 -39.14
C ARG A 2 22.24 15.20 -38.18
N THR A 3 22.14 16.44 -38.64
CA THR A 3 21.56 17.57 -37.90
C THR A 3 20.07 17.34 -37.69
N LYS A 4 19.63 17.26 -36.45
CA LYS A 4 18.19 17.19 -36.12
C LYS A 4 17.54 18.52 -36.43
N MET A 5 16.60 18.51 -37.37
CA MET A 5 15.79 19.63 -37.77
C MET A 5 14.82 20.00 -36.63
N THR A 6 14.80 21.25 -36.19
CA THR A 6 13.88 21.74 -35.15
C THR A 6 12.46 21.91 -35.70
N ARG A 7 11.42 21.83 -34.85
CA ARG A 7 10.00 22.06 -35.22
C ARG A 7 9.78 23.34 -36.03
N ARG A 8 10.50 24.43 -35.73
CA ARG A 8 10.43 25.70 -36.44
C ARG A 8 11.01 25.62 -37.88
N GLN A 9 12.06 24.85 -38.07
CA GLN A 9 12.65 24.60 -39.41
C GLN A 9 11.75 23.74 -40.28
N PHE A 10 11.09 22.72 -39.70
CA PHE A 10 10.13 21.88 -40.42
C PHE A 10 8.93 22.68 -40.96
N VAL A 11 8.35 23.56 -40.13
CA VAL A 11 7.22 24.42 -40.55
C VAL A 11 7.61 25.43 -41.62
N ARG A 12 8.86 25.93 -41.67
CA ARG A 12 9.34 26.85 -42.72
C ARG A 12 9.67 26.18 -44.05
N THR A 13 10.03 24.90 -44.07
CA THR A 13 10.42 24.20 -45.28
C THR A 13 9.23 23.64 -46.05
N VAL A 14 8.06 23.46 -45.40
CA VAL A 14 6.82 22.99 -46.05
C VAL A 14 6.00 24.14 -46.67
N GLY A 15 6.41 25.38 -46.46
CA GLY A 15 5.66 26.60 -46.87
C GLY A 15 5.89 27.10 -48.31
N ALA A 16 6.64 26.39 -49.19
CA ALA A 16 6.89 26.81 -50.54
C ALA A 16 6.61 25.67 -51.53
N GLY A 17 5.37 25.49 -51.93
CA GLY A 17 4.98 24.75 -53.11
C GLY A 17 4.28 23.40 -52.87
N ALA A 18 3.00 23.45 -52.47
CA ALA A 18 1.94 22.48 -52.84
C ALA A 18 0.61 23.01 -52.26
N ALA A 19 -0.46 22.79 -53.00
CA ALA A 19 -1.82 23.11 -52.54
C ALA A 19 -2.04 22.56 -51.13
N ALA A 20 -2.29 23.43 -50.18
CA ALA A 20 -2.41 23.09 -48.77
C ALA A 20 -3.63 22.19 -48.54
N ALA A 21 -3.40 20.89 -48.46
CA ALA A 21 -4.32 20.03 -47.75
C ALA A 21 -4.23 20.44 -46.28
N PHE A 22 -5.18 21.24 -45.80
CA PHE A 22 -5.31 21.56 -44.35
C PHE A 22 -5.66 20.26 -43.62
N THR A 23 -4.65 19.58 -43.07
CA THR A 23 -4.88 18.54 -42.10
C THR A 23 -5.37 19.22 -40.83
N ILE A 24 -6.68 19.19 -40.59
CA ILE A 24 -7.25 19.63 -39.31
C ILE A 24 -6.81 18.59 -38.30
N VAL A 25 -5.73 18.91 -37.56
CA VAL A 25 -5.31 18.11 -36.39
C VAL A 25 -6.28 18.46 -35.26
N PRO A 26 -7.06 17.49 -34.77
CA PRO A 26 -7.99 17.78 -33.67
C PRO A 26 -7.26 18.41 -32.47
N GLY A 27 -7.88 19.41 -31.82
CA GLY A 27 -7.23 20.20 -30.78
C GLY A 27 -6.69 19.34 -29.61
N TYR A 28 -7.28 18.17 -29.33
CA TYR A 28 -6.79 17.22 -28.33
C TYR A 28 -5.45 16.56 -28.72
N VAL A 29 -5.11 16.47 -30.00
CA VAL A 29 -3.83 15.90 -30.48
C VAL A 29 -2.67 16.87 -30.27
N VAL A 30 -2.94 18.17 -30.27
CA VAL A 30 -1.92 19.23 -30.14
C VAL A 30 -2.00 19.96 -28.78
N GLY A 31 -2.78 19.46 -27.82
CA GLY A 31 -2.93 20.08 -26.51
C GLY A 31 -3.66 21.43 -26.53
N ALA A 32 -4.48 21.70 -27.54
CA ALA A 32 -5.30 22.91 -27.58
C ALA A 32 -6.33 22.91 -26.44
N ARG A 33 -6.63 24.08 -25.87
CA ARG A 33 -7.58 24.27 -24.77
C ARG A 33 -7.17 23.65 -23.43
N GLY A 34 -5.85 23.53 -23.14
CA GLY A 34 -5.35 23.00 -21.86
C GLY A 34 -5.45 21.47 -21.72
N GLN A 35 -5.72 20.74 -22.81
CA GLN A 35 -5.67 19.29 -22.82
C GLN A 35 -4.24 18.79 -23.06
N THR A 36 -3.77 17.83 -22.26
CA THR A 36 -2.48 17.18 -22.46
C THR A 36 -2.52 16.35 -23.74
N PRO A 37 -1.58 16.56 -24.70
CA PRO A 37 -1.51 15.74 -25.92
C PRO A 37 -1.34 14.25 -25.57
N PRO A 38 -1.88 13.31 -26.36
CA PRO A 38 -1.71 11.88 -26.10
C PRO A 38 -0.25 11.44 -25.98
N SER A 39 0.68 12.10 -26.69
CA SER A 39 2.12 11.83 -26.63
C SER A 39 2.81 12.27 -25.34
N GLU A 40 2.15 13.04 -24.50
CA GLU A 40 2.63 13.49 -23.19
C GLU A 40 1.94 12.75 -22.03
N LYS A 41 1.04 11.83 -22.35
CA LYS A 41 0.37 10.95 -21.40
C LYS A 41 1.18 9.68 -21.19
N LEU A 42 1.13 9.16 -19.96
CA LEU A 42 1.66 7.83 -19.64
C LEU A 42 0.73 6.75 -20.18
N ASN A 43 1.30 5.68 -20.70
CA ASN A 43 0.60 4.46 -21.04
C ASN A 43 0.57 3.54 -19.82
N ILE A 44 -0.57 3.45 -19.15
CA ILE A 44 -0.73 2.74 -17.89
C ILE A 44 -1.47 1.41 -18.11
N ALA A 45 -0.91 0.33 -17.58
CA ALA A 45 -1.58 -0.96 -17.48
C ALA A 45 -2.09 -1.23 -16.05
N GLY A 46 -3.21 -1.95 -15.92
CA GLY A 46 -3.73 -2.42 -14.63
C GLY A 46 -3.57 -3.92 -14.48
N ILE A 47 -3.16 -4.36 -13.29
CA ILE A 47 -3.03 -5.78 -12.90
C ILE A 47 -3.83 -6.00 -11.61
N GLY A 48 -4.84 -6.90 -11.65
CA GLY A 48 -5.84 -7.02 -10.60
C GLY A 48 -6.84 -5.86 -10.67
N VAL A 49 -7.64 -5.83 -11.74
CA VAL A 49 -8.46 -4.66 -12.09
C VAL A 49 -9.91 -4.73 -11.58
N GLY A 50 -10.25 -5.75 -10.81
CA GLY A 50 -11.48 -5.80 -10.03
C GLY A 50 -11.49 -4.75 -8.91
N GLY A 51 -12.23 -4.88 -7.89
CA GLY A 51 -12.22 -4.11 -6.63
C GLY A 51 -11.48 -2.76 -6.62
N MET A 52 -10.43 -2.66 -5.81
CA MET A 52 -9.62 -1.45 -5.64
C MET A 52 -8.88 -1.06 -6.92
N GLY A 53 -8.40 -2.03 -7.71
CA GLY A 53 -7.68 -1.73 -8.96
C GLY A 53 -8.48 -0.90 -9.94
N ARG A 54 -9.80 -1.14 -10.05
CA ARG A 54 -10.70 -0.28 -10.84
C ARG A 54 -10.75 1.15 -10.30
N GLY A 55 -10.73 1.32 -8.98
CA GLY A 55 -10.69 2.65 -8.35
C GLY A 55 -9.41 3.39 -8.70
N ASN A 56 -8.26 2.75 -8.54
CA ASN A 56 -6.95 3.34 -8.86
C ASN A 56 -6.82 3.70 -10.35
N LEU A 57 -7.28 2.82 -11.27
CA LEU A 57 -7.29 3.14 -12.71
C LEU A 57 -8.18 4.34 -13.04
N ARG A 58 -9.29 4.54 -12.31
CA ARG A 58 -10.10 5.76 -12.45
C ARG A 58 -9.33 7.00 -11.98
N GLY A 59 -8.55 6.89 -10.89
CA GLY A 59 -7.63 7.94 -10.44
C GLY A 59 -6.56 8.30 -11.49
N CYS A 60 -6.24 7.34 -12.38
CA CYS A 60 -5.30 7.51 -13.49
C CYS A 60 -5.97 7.86 -14.84
N SER A 61 -7.28 8.10 -14.90
CA SER A 61 -8.03 8.26 -16.17
C SER A 61 -7.66 9.50 -16.99
N GLY A 62 -6.85 10.39 -16.45
CA GLY A 62 -6.21 11.49 -17.19
C GLY A 62 -5.12 11.03 -18.16
N GLU A 63 -4.58 9.83 -17.94
CA GLU A 63 -3.54 9.19 -18.75
C GLU A 63 -4.16 8.15 -19.72
N ASN A 64 -3.34 7.43 -20.49
CA ASN A 64 -3.81 6.38 -21.40
C ASN A 64 -3.86 5.05 -20.65
N ILE A 65 -5.03 4.41 -20.53
CA ILE A 65 -5.14 3.04 -20.03
C ILE A 65 -5.02 2.09 -21.23
N VAL A 66 -3.86 1.44 -21.36
CA VAL A 66 -3.46 0.69 -22.56
C VAL A 66 -3.53 -0.82 -22.42
N ALA A 67 -3.66 -1.37 -21.20
CA ALA A 67 -3.83 -2.81 -21.00
C ALA A 67 -4.50 -3.09 -19.64
N LEU A 68 -5.27 -4.19 -19.58
CA LEU A 68 -5.91 -4.67 -18.36
C LEU A 68 -5.60 -6.16 -18.18
N CYS A 69 -5.15 -6.54 -16.98
CA CYS A 69 -4.84 -7.92 -16.62
C CYS A 69 -5.60 -8.33 -15.37
N ASP A 70 -6.38 -9.40 -15.46
CA ASP A 70 -7.05 -10.02 -14.31
C ASP A 70 -7.28 -11.50 -14.57
N VAL A 71 -7.23 -12.30 -13.54
CA VAL A 71 -7.43 -13.76 -13.58
C VAL A 71 -8.90 -14.17 -13.42
N ASP A 72 -9.79 -13.24 -13.04
CA ASP A 72 -11.24 -13.45 -12.97
C ASP A 72 -11.99 -12.44 -13.86
N GLU A 73 -12.44 -12.92 -15.02
CA GLU A 73 -13.14 -12.09 -16.00
C GLU A 73 -14.42 -11.47 -15.42
N ARG A 74 -15.16 -12.23 -14.61
CA ARG A 74 -16.40 -11.78 -13.97
C ARG A 74 -16.12 -10.68 -12.97
N TYR A 75 -15.09 -10.82 -12.12
CA TYR A 75 -14.75 -9.81 -11.11
C TYR A 75 -14.19 -8.54 -11.75
N ALA A 76 -13.45 -8.68 -12.86
CA ALA A 76 -12.87 -7.58 -13.62
C ALA A 76 -13.85 -6.89 -14.59
N ALA A 77 -15.06 -7.46 -14.83
CA ALA A 77 -16.00 -6.98 -15.86
C ALA A 77 -16.30 -5.48 -15.79
N GLY A 78 -16.34 -4.91 -14.56
CA GLY A 78 -16.57 -3.48 -14.38
C GLY A 78 -15.42 -2.60 -14.89
N ALA A 79 -14.17 -3.07 -14.83
CA ALA A 79 -13.01 -2.38 -15.39
C ALA A 79 -12.97 -2.55 -16.92
N PHE A 80 -13.24 -3.74 -17.42
CA PHE A 80 -13.33 -4.01 -18.87
C PHE A 80 -14.39 -3.15 -19.55
N LYS A 81 -15.52 -2.90 -18.87
CA LYS A 81 -16.53 -1.98 -19.37
C LYS A 81 -16.09 -0.51 -19.33
N ALA A 82 -15.33 -0.13 -18.30
CA ALA A 82 -14.85 1.25 -18.15
C ALA A 82 -13.76 1.63 -19.16
N PHE A 83 -12.95 0.65 -19.58
CA PHE A 83 -11.84 0.84 -20.53
C PHE A 83 -11.95 -0.15 -21.71
N PRO A 84 -12.97 -0.01 -22.56
CA PRO A 84 -13.32 -1.00 -23.59
C PRO A 84 -12.26 -1.18 -24.68
N ASN A 85 -11.42 -0.18 -24.89
CA ASN A 85 -10.37 -0.19 -25.93
C ASN A 85 -9.05 -0.80 -25.44
N ALA A 86 -8.89 -1.04 -24.13
CA ALA A 86 -7.68 -1.63 -23.59
C ALA A 86 -7.67 -3.16 -23.83
N PRO A 87 -6.63 -3.73 -24.45
CA PRO A 87 -6.45 -5.17 -24.54
C PRO A 87 -6.52 -5.85 -23.18
N ARG A 88 -7.05 -7.08 -23.15
CA ARG A 88 -7.25 -7.86 -21.92
C ARG A 88 -6.25 -9.00 -21.88
N TYR A 89 -5.69 -9.21 -20.70
CA TYR A 89 -4.74 -10.28 -20.41
C TYR A 89 -5.18 -11.01 -19.17
N THR A 90 -4.86 -12.29 -19.09
CA THR A 90 -5.08 -13.12 -17.90
C THR A 90 -3.79 -13.28 -17.09
N ASP A 91 -2.65 -13.31 -17.77
CA ASP A 91 -1.32 -13.43 -17.16
C ASP A 91 -0.52 -12.13 -17.38
N TYR A 92 -0.07 -11.52 -16.28
CA TYR A 92 0.72 -10.28 -16.32
C TYR A 92 2.06 -10.45 -17.05
N ARG A 93 2.65 -11.66 -17.02
CA ARG A 93 3.91 -11.96 -17.70
C ARG A 93 3.73 -11.84 -19.23
N VAL A 94 2.64 -12.41 -19.73
CA VAL A 94 2.26 -12.30 -21.14
C VAL A 94 1.95 -10.85 -21.52
N MET A 95 1.28 -10.10 -20.63
CA MET A 95 1.02 -8.68 -20.86
C MET A 95 2.31 -7.87 -20.99
N LEU A 96 3.24 -8.01 -20.03
CA LEU A 96 4.52 -7.30 -20.05
C LEU A 96 5.41 -7.70 -21.25
N GLU A 97 5.29 -8.97 -21.69
CA GLU A 97 5.99 -9.45 -22.88
C GLU A 97 5.42 -8.88 -24.18
N LYS A 98 4.09 -8.83 -24.32
CA LYS A 98 3.44 -8.46 -25.59
C LYS A 98 3.17 -6.97 -25.73
N GLN A 99 2.82 -6.27 -24.64
CA GLN A 99 2.43 -4.86 -24.65
C GLN A 99 3.65 -3.97 -24.36
N LYS A 100 4.43 -3.67 -25.37
CA LYS A 100 5.72 -2.97 -25.22
C LYS A 100 5.61 -1.48 -24.90
N ASP A 101 4.50 -0.87 -25.25
CA ASP A 101 4.23 0.57 -25.06
C ASP A 101 3.75 0.94 -23.64
N ILE A 102 3.68 -0.01 -22.71
CA ILE A 102 3.41 0.29 -21.30
C ILE A 102 4.56 1.10 -20.73
N ASP A 103 4.25 2.24 -20.08
CA ASP A 103 5.20 3.05 -19.31
C ASP A 103 5.12 2.71 -17.80
N ALA A 104 3.92 2.42 -17.31
CA ALA A 104 3.64 2.29 -15.89
C ALA A 104 2.55 1.24 -15.62
N VAL A 105 2.58 0.64 -14.42
CA VAL A 105 1.61 -0.37 -14.00
C VAL A 105 0.99 -0.04 -12.65
N VAL A 106 -0.30 -0.28 -12.53
CA VAL A 106 -1.06 -0.29 -11.28
C VAL A 106 -1.31 -1.74 -10.88
N ILE A 107 -0.84 -2.14 -9.70
CA ILE A 107 -0.96 -3.49 -9.15
C ILE A 107 -1.91 -3.46 -7.95
N ALA A 108 -3.01 -4.22 -8.03
CA ALA A 108 -4.01 -4.30 -6.98
C ALA A 108 -4.60 -5.72 -6.85
N THR A 109 -3.73 -6.69 -6.92
CA THR A 109 -3.99 -8.12 -6.68
C THR A 109 -4.09 -8.42 -5.18
N PRO A 110 -4.36 -9.66 -4.71
CA PRO A 110 -4.14 -10.05 -3.32
C PRO A 110 -2.66 -9.96 -2.90
N ASP A 111 -2.41 -9.75 -1.60
CA ASP A 111 -1.10 -9.43 -1.01
C ASP A 111 0.02 -10.40 -1.45
N HIS A 112 -0.28 -11.69 -1.48
CA HIS A 112 0.70 -12.74 -1.79
C HIS A 112 1.32 -12.66 -3.20
N SER A 113 0.69 -11.98 -4.12
CA SER A 113 1.19 -11.83 -5.50
C SER A 113 1.82 -10.47 -5.79
N HIS A 114 1.74 -9.50 -4.86
CA HIS A 114 2.28 -8.16 -5.05
C HIS A 114 3.77 -8.16 -5.38
N ALA A 115 4.58 -8.90 -4.61
CA ALA A 115 6.04 -8.86 -4.74
C ALA A 115 6.53 -9.34 -6.12
N VAL A 116 6.08 -10.51 -6.57
CA VAL A 116 6.50 -11.08 -7.86
C VAL A 116 6.08 -10.23 -9.05
N ILE A 117 4.88 -9.64 -9.00
CA ILE A 117 4.38 -8.76 -10.06
C ILE A 117 5.16 -7.44 -10.06
N THR A 118 5.36 -6.84 -8.89
CA THR A 118 6.09 -5.58 -8.72
C THR A 118 7.53 -5.70 -9.21
N LEU A 119 8.23 -6.76 -8.82
CA LEU A 119 9.61 -6.97 -9.25
C LEU A 119 9.70 -7.18 -10.76
N ALA A 120 8.82 -7.99 -11.35
CA ALA A 120 8.77 -8.20 -12.79
C ALA A 120 8.52 -6.88 -13.56
N ALA A 121 7.62 -6.02 -13.07
CA ALA A 121 7.36 -4.72 -13.67
C ALA A 121 8.57 -3.79 -13.59
N MET A 122 9.24 -3.70 -12.42
CA MET A 122 10.46 -2.90 -12.25
C MET A 122 11.62 -3.40 -13.13
N GLN A 123 11.80 -4.73 -13.24
CA GLN A 123 12.80 -5.35 -14.12
C GLN A 123 12.52 -5.07 -15.60
N ALA A 124 11.24 -4.95 -15.97
CA ALA A 124 10.82 -4.51 -17.32
C ALA A 124 10.94 -2.98 -17.53
N GLY A 125 11.49 -2.25 -16.55
CA GLY A 125 11.67 -0.79 -16.61
C GLY A 125 10.38 0.01 -16.50
N LYS A 126 9.29 -0.56 -15.91
CA LYS A 126 8.00 0.11 -15.78
C LYS A 126 7.89 0.80 -14.42
N HIS A 127 7.32 2.01 -14.39
CA HIS A 127 6.92 2.67 -13.15
C HIS A 127 5.82 1.87 -12.46
N VAL A 128 5.80 1.84 -11.11
CA VAL A 128 4.90 0.95 -10.36
C VAL A 128 4.12 1.71 -9.28
N TYR A 129 2.80 1.57 -9.35
CA TYR A 129 1.91 1.82 -8.21
C TYR A 129 1.42 0.47 -7.69
N CYS A 130 1.77 0.10 -6.46
CA CYS A 130 1.35 -1.17 -5.87
C CYS A 130 0.49 -0.94 -4.63
N GLN A 131 -0.63 -1.63 -4.51
CA GLN A 131 -1.49 -1.57 -3.34
C GLN A 131 -0.74 -2.03 -2.06
N LYS A 132 -1.23 -1.57 -0.94
CA LYS A 132 -0.72 -1.90 0.40
C LYS A 132 -1.32 -3.24 0.90
N PRO A 133 -0.56 -3.97 1.76
CA PRO A 133 0.87 -3.80 1.97
C PRO A 133 1.65 -4.14 0.69
N LEU A 134 2.84 -3.59 0.51
CA LEU A 134 3.60 -3.81 -0.73
C LEU A 134 3.89 -5.28 -1.01
N THR A 135 3.92 -6.12 0.04
CA THR A 135 4.31 -7.52 -0.06
C THR A 135 3.64 -8.35 1.03
N HIS A 136 3.80 -9.67 0.94
CA HIS A 136 3.27 -10.63 1.87
C HIS A 136 4.24 -10.99 3.00
N THR A 137 5.55 -10.87 2.79
CA THR A 137 6.59 -11.20 3.76
C THR A 137 7.60 -10.06 3.94
N VAL A 138 8.30 -10.05 5.10
CA VAL A 138 9.35 -9.07 5.41
C VAL A 138 10.49 -9.15 4.39
N TYR A 139 10.89 -10.37 4.00
CA TYR A 139 11.93 -10.59 2.99
C TYR A 139 11.56 -9.94 1.65
N GLU A 140 10.33 -10.14 1.19
CA GLU A 140 9.84 -9.53 -0.04
C GLU A 140 9.87 -7.99 0.04
N ALA A 141 9.46 -7.40 1.18
CA ALA A 141 9.49 -5.95 1.39
C ALA A 141 10.90 -5.40 1.24
N ARG A 142 11.91 -6.07 1.83
CA ARG A 142 13.30 -5.71 1.68
C ARG A 142 13.75 -5.81 0.22
N LYS A 143 13.41 -6.89 -0.47
CA LYS A 143 13.81 -7.10 -1.87
C LYS A 143 13.21 -6.07 -2.82
N ILE A 144 11.94 -5.72 -2.63
CA ILE A 144 11.28 -4.67 -3.41
C ILE A 144 11.91 -3.29 -3.13
N THR A 145 12.23 -3.00 -1.87
CA THR A 145 12.92 -1.77 -1.47
C THR A 145 14.30 -1.65 -2.11
N GLU A 146 15.09 -2.73 -2.08
CA GLU A 146 16.40 -2.80 -2.71
C GLU A 146 16.32 -2.62 -4.23
N ALA A 147 15.36 -3.31 -4.88
CA ALA A 147 15.13 -3.20 -6.30
C ALA A 147 14.69 -1.78 -6.71
N ALA A 148 13.83 -1.13 -5.92
CA ALA A 148 13.41 0.24 -6.15
C ALA A 148 14.58 1.22 -6.06
N ARG A 149 15.50 1.06 -5.08
CA ARG A 149 16.72 1.87 -4.95
C ARG A 149 17.68 1.68 -6.12
N ALA A 150 17.78 0.47 -6.64
CA ALA A 150 18.66 0.15 -7.76
C ALA A 150 18.08 0.56 -9.13
N SER A 151 16.78 0.76 -9.23
CA SER A 151 16.08 1.09 -10.46
C SER A 151 15.96 2.61 -10.67
N LYS A 152 15.65 3.02 -11.92
CA LYS A 152 15.31 4.41 -12.26
C LYS A 152 13.80 4.64 -12.35
N VAL A 153 12.99 3.63 -12.00
CA VAL A 153 11.54 3.74 -12.09
C VAL A 153 10.95 4.45 -10.89
N GLN A 154 9.86 5.17 -11.09
CA GLN A 154 9.11 5.80 -10.01
C GLN A 154 8.12 4.81 -9.42
N THR A 155 8.04 4.80 -8.10
CA THR A 155 7.21 3.86 -7.36
C THR A 155 6.29 4.59 -6.38
N GLN A 156 5.13 4.03 -6.07
CA GLN A 156 4.21 4.55 -5.05
C GLN A 156 3.44 3.39 -4.41
N MET A 157 3.43 3.34 -3.09
CA MET A 157 2.55 2.42 -2.35
C MET A 157 1.13 2.97 -2.28
N GLY A 158 0.13 2.11 -2.37
CA GLY A 158 -1.29 2.48 -2.35
C GLY A 158 -1.86 2.78 -0.96
N ASN A 159 -1.12 3.44 -0.08
CA ASN A 159 -1.60 3.99 1.20
C ASN A 159 -2.07 5.44 1.01
N GLN A 160 -3.21 5.62 0.34
CA GLN A 160 -3.69 6.89 -0.19
C GLN A 160 -3.70 8.05 0.82
N GLY A 161 -3.95 7.75 2.09
CA GLY A 161 -3.92 8.72 3.17
C GLY A 161 -2.57 9.43 3.35
N HIS A 162 -1.46 8.82 2.87
CA HIS A 162 -0.13 9.46 2.91
C HIS A 162 -0.06 10.78 2.11
N SER A 163 -0.99 11.02 1.20
CA SER A 163 -1.11 12.28 0.45
C SER A 163 -2.00 13.33 1.12
N SER A 164 -2.62 13.03 2.28
CA SER A 164 -3.53 13.96 2.97
C SER A 164 -2.81 15.16 3.59
N GLU A 165 -3.56 16.21 3.89
CA GLU A 165 -3.08 17.35 4.68
C GLU A 165 -2.79 16.93 6.13
N ASP A 166 -3.69 16.14 6.73
CA ASP A 166 -3.63 15.81 8.16
C ASP A 166 -2.37 15.05 8.56
N ILE A 167 -1.88 14.12 7.73
CA ILE A 167 -0.62 13.42 8.04
C ILE A 167 0.58 14.37 8.07
N ARG A 168 0.56 15.42 7.24
CA ARG A 168 1.59 16.46 7.23
C ARG A 168 1.51 17.33 8.47
N LEU A 169 0.30 17.70 8.88
CA LEU A 169 0.09 18.43 10.13
C LEU A 169 0.60 17.63 11.33
N VAL A 170 0.25 16.35 11.44
CA VAL A 170 0.75 15.47 12.52
C VAL A 170 2.28 15.44 12.53
N ARG A 171 2.92 15.28 11.36
CA ARG A 171 4.38 15.28 11.28
C ARG A 171 4.98 16.62 11.68
N GLU A 172 4.42 17.73 11.23
CA GLU A 172 4.87 19.08 11.59
C GLU A 172 4.72 19.35 13.09
N TRP A 173 3.60 18.95 13.71
CA TRP A 173 3.38 19.11 15.16
C TRP A 173 4.38 18.30 15.99
N ILE A 174 4.73 17.09 15.55
CA ILE A 174 5.72 16.25 16.22
C ILE A 174 7.13 16.81 16.01
N GLN A 175 7.51 17.09 14.78
CA GLN A 175 8.89 17.50 14.45
C GLN A 175 9.24 18.91 14.98
N SER A 176 8.28 19.80 15.13
CA SER A 176 8.49 21.10 15.79
C SER A 176 8.67 21.00 17.31
N GLY A 177 8.38 19.83 17.90
CA GLY A 177 8.36 19.63 19.37
C GLY A 177 7.13 20.24 20.05
N ALA A 178 6.10 20.60 19.29
CA ALA A 178 4.87 21.21 19.82
C ALA A 178 4.11 20.27 20.78
N ILE A 179 4.16 18.96 20.53
CA ILE A 179 3.57 17.97 21.44
C ILE A 179 4.56 17.37 22.45
N GLY A 180 5.85 17.80 22.40
CA GLY A 180 6.92 17.25 23.23
C GLY A 180 7.43 15.89 22.79
N ASP A 181 8.08 15.16 23.70
CA ASP A 181 8.64 13.83 23.42
C ASP A 181 7.55 12.76 23.38
N VAL A 182 7.52 11.97 22.30
CA VAL A 182 6.57 10.87 22.12
C VAL A 182 7.18 9.57 22.60
N LYS A 183 6.60 8.98 23.65
CA LYS A 183 7.05 7.71 24.26
C LYS A 183 6.12 6.53 23.94
N GLU A 184 4.89 6.80 23.56
CA GLU A 184 3.88 5.78 23.34
C GLU A 184 2.89 6.19 22.26
N VAL A 185 2.53 5.23 21.39
CA VAL A 185 1.48 5.35 20.38
C VAL A 185 0.59 4.13 20.45
N HIS A 186 -0.73 4.31 20.50
CA HIS A 186 -1.71 3.25 20.34
C HIS A 186 -2.45 3.43 19.02
N ALA A 187 -2.48 2.38 18.20
CA ALA A 187 -3.17 2.33 16.94
C ALA A 187 -4.15 1.15 16.92
N TRP A 188 -5.32 1.30 16.30
CA TRP A 188 -6.34 0.25 16.34
C TRP A 188 -7.23 0.24 15.11
N THR A 189 -7.88 -0.94 14.89
CA THR A 189 -8.97 -1.14 13.93
C THR A 189 -10.02 -2.08 14.49
N ASP A 190 -11.24 -2.00 13.96
CA ASP A 190 -12.33 -2.94 14.25
C ASP A 190 -12.22 -4.25 13.46
N ARG A 191 -11.32 -4.34 12.48
CA ARG A 191 -11.10 -5.56 11.69
C ARG A 191 -10.50 -6.68 12.53
N PRO A 192 -10.71 -7.94 12.16
CA PRO A 192 -11.44 -8.49 11.01
C PRO A 192 -12.93 -8.70 11.26
N ILE A 193 -13.50 -8.14 12.32
CA ILE A 193 -14.89 -8.33 12.79
C ILE A 193 -15.76 -7.09 12.58
N GLY A 194 -15.34 -6.17 11.72
CA GLY A 194 -16.07 -4.96 11.41
C GLY A 194 -17.46 -5.24 10.79
N ASN A 195 -18.34 -4.26 10.87
CA ASN A 195 -19.73 -4.40 10.44
C ASN A 195 -19.90 -4.48 8.92
N ALA A 196 -19.02 -3.87 8.16
CA ALA A 196 -19.08 -3.90 6.70
C ALA A 196 -18.53 -5.23 6.13
N SER A 197 -19.13 -5.72 5.05
CA SER A 197 -18.72 -7.00 4.43
C SER A 197 -17.25 -7.04 4.01
N TRP A 198 -16.68 -5.92 3.65
CA TRP A 198 -15.26 -5.78 3.27
C TRP A 198 -14.32 -5.68 4.49
N SER A 199 -14.83 -5.33 5.68
CA SER A 199 -14.07 -5.29 6.94
C SER A 199 -14.25 -6.56 7.78
N ASN A 200 -15.14 -7.47 7.37
CA ASN A 200 -15.40 -8.74 8.04
C ASN A 200 -14.83 -9.90 7.21
N PHE A 201 -13.59 -10.27 7.52
CA PHE A 201 -12.91 -11.39 6.87
C PHE A 201 -12.37 -12.42 7.89
N ALA A 202 -12.90 -12.41 9.12
CA ALA A 202 -12.60 -13.42 10.12
C ALA A 202 -12.97 -14.82 9.61
N VAL A 203 -12.03 -15.76 9.69
CA VAL A 203 -12.24 -17.15 9.33
C VAL A 203 -12.48 -17.96 10.58
N LYS A 204 -13.64 -18.62 10.67
CA LYS A 204 -14.07 -19.38 11.86
C LYS A 204 -14.01 -20.89 11.68
N GLU A 205 -13.90 -21.36 10.44
CA GLU A 205 -13.87 -22.79 10.07
C GLU A 205 -13.18 -22.99 8.74
N LEU A 206 -12.63 -24.18 8.51
CA LEU A 206 -12.07 -24.56 7.22
C LEU A 206 -13.20 -25.02 6.29
N PRO A 207 -13.04 -24.84 4.95
CA PRO A 207 -13.98 -25.39 3.99
C PRO A 207 -13.93 -26.92 4.05
N ASN A 208 -15.10 -27.54 4.00
CA ASN A 208 -15.29 -29.00 4.02
C ASN A 208 -15.74 -29.57 2.68
N ASP A 209 -16.06 -28.70 1.72
CA ASP A 209 -16.38 -29.01 0.34
C ASP A 209 -15.56 -28.15 -0.61
N PHE A 210 -15.38 -28.61 -1.84
CA PHE A 210 -14.58 -27.92 -2.85
C PHE A 210 -15.32 -27.95 -4.19
N PRO A 211 -16.11 -26.90 -4.46
CA PRO A 211 -16.82 -26.78 -5.73
C PRO A 211 -15.84 -26.62 -6.89
N PRO A 212 -16.28 -26.90 -8.14
CA PRO A 212 -15.45 -26.68 -9.31
C PRO A 212 -15.04 -25.20 -9.41
N VAL A 213 -13.86 -24.96 -9.97
CA VAL A 213 -13.39 -23.60 -10.28
C VAL A 213 -14.38 -22.97 -11.27
N PRO A 214 -14.86 -21.72 -11.03
CA PRO A 214 -15.67 -21.00 -12.01
C PRO A 214 -14.95 -20.89 -13.35
N GLU A 215 -15.62 -21.05 -14.48
CA GLU A 215 -15.06 -20.94 -15.82
C GLU A 215 -14.39 -19.57 -16.09
N THR A 216 -14.83 -18.51 -15.40
CA THR A 216 -14.31 -17.16 -15.51
C THR A 216 -13.03 -16.92 -14.73
N LEU A 217 -12.57 -17.89 -13.92
CA LEU A 217 -11.42 -17.77 -13.01
C LEU A 217 -10.30 -18.73 -13.38
N VAL A 218 -9.11 -18.21 -13.63
CA VAL A 218 -7.90 -19.01 -13.79
C VAL A 218 -7.25 -19.19 -12.42
N TRP A 219 -7.70 -20.23 -11.69
CA TRP A 219 -7.35 -20.47 -10.28
C TRP A 219 -5.85 -20.64 -10.05
N ASP A 220 -5.13 -21.30 -10.94
CA ASP A 220 -3.69 -21.48 -10.83
C ASP A 220 -2.92 -20.15 -10.87
N LEU A 221 -3.33 -19.21 -11.74
CA LEU A 221 -2.76 -17.86 -11.77
C LEU A 221 -3.17 -17.03 -10.57
N TRP A 222 -4.40 -17.24 -10.03
CA TRP A 222 -4.82 -16.58 -8.81
C TRP A 222 -3.99 -17.02 -7.60
N LEU A 223 -3.68 -18.32 -7.48
CA LEU A 223 -2.78 -18.85 -6.44
C LEU A 223 -1.38 -18.22 -6.55
N GLY A 224 -0.91 -17.91 -7.75
CA GLY A 224 0.40 -17.29 -7.94
C GLY A 224 1.51 -18.05 -7.21
N PRO A 225 2.33 -17.38 -6.38
CA PRO A 225 3.42 -18.01 -5.62
C PRO A 225 2.95 -18.80 -4.39
N ALA A 226 1.68 -18.70 -4.00
CA ALA A 226 1.16 -19.41 -2.82
C ALA A 226 1.11 -20.93 -3.04
N LYS A 227 0.99 -21.69 -1.95
CA LYS A 227 0.88 -23.14 -2.00
C LYS A 227 -0.31 -23.60 -2.85
N GLN A 228 -0.16 -24.76 -3.51
CA GLN A 228 -1.23 -25.39 -4.24
C GLN A 228 -2.41 -25.73 -3.31
N ARG A 229 -3.60 -25.26 -3.68
CA ARG A 229 -4.82 -25.37 -2.87
C ARG A 229 -6.04 -25.54 -3.77
N LYS A 230 -6.99 -26.38 -3.37
CA LYS A 230 -8.28 -26.49 -4.05
C LYS A 230 -9.05 -25.17 -3.94
N TYR A 231 -9.77 -24.81 -4.99
CA TYR A 231 -10.64 -23.64 -4.99
C TYR A 231 -11.77 -23.76 -3.97
N HIS A 232 -12.05 -22.65 -3.30
CA HIS A 232 -13.27 -22.45 -2.55
C HIS A 232 -13.64 -20.94 -2.51
N PRO A 233 -14.93 -20.56 -2.55
CA PRO A 233 -15.37 -19.17 -2.52
C PRO A 233 -15.04 -18.41 -1.21
N CYS A 234 -14.59 -19.12 -0.15
CA CYS A 234 -14.09 -18.48 1.06
C CYS A 234 -12.73 -17.79 0.88
N TYR A 235 -12.04 -17.98 -0.24
CA TYR A 235 -10.77 -17.29 -0.53
C TYR A 235 -11.01 -16.04 -1.37
N HIS A 236 -11.67 -16.18 -2.49
CA HIS A 236 -11.85 -15.15 -3.51
C HIS A 236 -13.33 -14.72 -3.58
N PRO A 237 -13.66 -13.42 -3.84
CA PRO A 237 -12.73 -12.35 -4.24
C PRO A 237 -12.15 -11.51 -3.10
N THR A 238 -12.63 -11.55 -1.86
CA THR A 238 -12.27 -10.55 -0.83
C THR A 238 -11.79 -11.14 0.49
N LYS A 239 -12.20 -12.37 0.83
CA LYS A 239 -11.93 -12.99 2.14
C LYS A 239 -10.51 -13.57 2.29
N TRP A 240 -9.71 -13.55 1.23
CA TRP A 240 -8.31 -13.98 1.23
C TRP A 240 -7.47 -13.33 2.34
N ARG A 241 -7.85 -12.15 2.81
CA ARG A 241 -7.16 -11.39 3.87
C ARG A 241 -7.00 -12.14 5.19
N GLY A 242 -7.97 -13.00 5.51
CA GLY A 242 -7.95 -13.82 6.73
C GLY A 242 -7.12 -15.10 6.63
N TRP A 243 -6.61 -15.44 5.44
CA TRP A 243 -5.88 -16.67 5.16
C TRP A 243 -4.38 -16.42 5.06
N LEU A 244 -3.60 -17.22 5.79
CA LEU A 244 -2.13 -17.04 5.89
C LEU A 244 -1.40 -17.16 4.55
N ASP A 245 -1.91 -17.97 3.63
CA ASP A 245 -1.29 -18.16 2.32
C ASP A 245 -1.51 -16.97 1.37
N PHE A 246 -2.48 -16.09 1.65
CA PHE A 246 -2.93 -15.08 0.69
C PHE A 246 -2.92 -13.65 1.20
N GLY A 247 -3.15 -13.45 2.48
CA GLY A 247 -3.26 -12.13 3.10
C GLY A 247 -2.32 -11.94 4.27
N THR A 248 -2.47 -10.80 4.90
CA THR A 248 -1.62 -10.32 5.99
C THR A 248 -2.41 -9.96 7.26
N GLY A 249 -3.68 -10.45 7.33
CA GLY A 249 -4.57 -10.21 8.46
C GLY A 249 -4.94 -8.74 8.64
N SER A 250 -5.48 -8.41 9.81
CA SER A 250 -5.94 -7.06 10.14
C SER A 250 -4.81 -6.04 10.18
N LEU A 251 -3.66 -6.43 10.73
CA LEU A 251 -2.50 -5.55 10.83
C LEU A 251 -1.95 -5.22 9.43
N GLY A 252 -1.80 -6.21 8.55
CA GLY A 252 -1.37 -5.96 7.18
C GLY A 252 -2.37 -5.13 6.39
N ASP A 253 -3.67 -5.45 6.54
CA ASP A 253 -4.72 -4.74 5.83
C ASP A 253 -4.84 -3.26 6.25
N MET A 254 -4.67 -2.91 7.53
CA MET A 254 -4.87 -1.56 8.05
C MET A 254 -3.61 -0.86 8.58
N GLY A 255 -2.57 -1.61 8.90
CA GLY A 255 -1.35 -1.02 9.49
C GLY A 255 -0.71 0.05 8.60
N CYS A 256 -0.63 -0.19 7.30
CA CYS A 256 -0.09 0.80 6.35
C CYS A 256 -0.93 2.10 6.24
N HIS A 257 -2.14 2.14 6.80
CA HIS A 257 -2.98 3.34 6.85
C HIS A 257 -2.93 4.03 8.21
N ILE A 258 -2.85 3.25 9.29
CA ILE A 258 -3.03 3.77 10.66
C ILE A 258 -1.70 4.01 11.36
N LEU A 259 -0.68 3.16 11.12
CA LEU A 259 0.68 3.37 11.64
C LEU A 259 1.46 4.42 10.84
N ASP A 260 1.05 4.69 9.61
CA ASP A 260 1.68 5.63 8.68
C ASP A 260 2.01 6.98 9.32
N PRO A 261 1.07 7.70 9.98
CA PRO A 261 1.37 9.00 10.58
C PRO A 261 2.48 8.93 11.64
N ALA A 262 2.43 7.96 12.53
CA ALA A 262 3.43 7.77 13.57
C ALA A 262 4.78 7.34 12.99
N CYS A 263 4.78 6.37 12.08
CA CYS A 263 6.00 5.88 11.44
C CYS A 263 6.73 7.00 10.69
N TRP A 264 6.00 7.82 9.94
CA TRP A 264 6.57 8.90 9.17
C TRP A 264 7.03 10.07 10.05
N ALA A 265 6.21 10.47 11.03
CA ALA A 265 6.51 11.62 11.87
C ALA A 265 7.67 11.38 12.85
N LEU A 266 7.79 10.14 13.34
CA LEU A 266 8.80 9.72 14.31
C LEU A 266 10.00 9.00 13.68
N ASP A 267 10.09 9.00 12.35
CA ASP A 267 11.15 8.33 11.58
C ASP A 267 11.41 6.90 12.06
N LEU A 268 10.33 6.11 12.21
CA LEU A 268 10.44 4.74 12.68
C LEU A 268 11.09 3.87 11.61
N ARG A 269 12.13 3.13 12.01
CA ARG A 269 12.87 2.22 11.15
C ARG A 269 12.66 0.77 11.63
N HIS A 270 13.69 0.15 12.15
CA HIS A 270 13.62 -1.20 12.68
C HIS A 270 13.29 -1.15 14.17
N PRO A 271 12.23 -1.83 14.62
CA PRO A 271 12.04 -2.04 16.06
C PRO A 271 13.18 -2.92 16.61
N SER A 272 13.55 -2.73 17.86
CA SER A 272 14.50 -3.61 18.57
C SER A 272 13.84 -4.93 18.97
N SER A 273 12.56 -4.90 19.28
CA SER A 273 11.79 -6.09 19.64
C SER A 273 10.31 -5.94 19.32
N ILE A 274 9.65 -7.08 19.15
CA ILE A 274 8.21 -7.19 18.90
C ILE A 274 7.63 -8.28 19.81
N THR A 275 6.45 -8.00 20.41
CA THR A 275 5.69 -8.98 21.18
C THR A 275 4.25 -8.97 20.71
N ALA A 276 3.65 -10.15 20.52
CA ALA A 276 2.25 -10.27 20.13
C ALA A 276 1.45 -11.06 21.17
N GLU A 277 0.28 -10.55 21.54
CA GLU A 277 -0.78 -11.26 22.24
C GLU A 277 -1.90 -11.51 21.23
N VAL A 278 -2.41 -12.73 21.14
CA VAL A 278 -3.49 -13.06 20.21
C VAL A 278 -4.62 -13.81 20.89
N GLU A 279 -5.86 -13.63 20.42
CA GLU A 279 -6.95 -14.51 20.79
C GLU A 279 -6.67 -15.91 20.22
N GLN A 280 -6.88 -16.95 21.06
CA GLN A 280 -6.57 -18.32 20.66
C GLN A 280 -7.35 -18.73 19.40
N VAL A 281 -6.61 -19.14 18.40
CA VAL A 281 -7.16 -19.77 17.20
C VAL A 281 -7.46 -21.24 17.52
N LYS A 282 -8.60 -21.75 17.07
CA LYS A 282 -8.96 -23.17 17.22
C LYS A 282 -7.82 -24.07 16.69
N PRO A 283 -7.50 -25.20 17.35
CA PRO A 283 -6.33 -26.02 16.96
C PRO A 283 -6.25 -26.36 15.48
N GLY A 284 -7.33 -26.69 14.81
CA GLY A 284 -7.34 -27.02 13.37
C GLY A 284 -7.19 -25.82 12.42
N LEU A 285 -7.19 -24.58 12.92
CA LEU A 285 -7.10 -23.36 12.11
C LEU A 285 -5.75 -22.64 12.22
N LYS A 286 -4.94 -22.96 13.24
CA LYS A 286 -3.74 -22.19 13.60
C LYS A 286 -2.75 -21.99 12.43
N ASP A 287 -2.61 -22.97 11.56
CA ASP A 287 -1.66 -22.93 10.45
C ASP A 287 -2.28 -22.49 9.12
N GLU A 288 -3.53 -22.06 9.15
CA GLU A 288 -4.32 -21.71 7.97
C GLU A 288 -4.79 -20.25 7.97
N VAL A 289 -5.08 -19.68 9.16
CA VAL A 289 -5.75 -18.40 9.27
C VAL A 289 -5.12 -17.47 10.30
N PHE A 290 -5.35 -16.17 10.13
CA PHE A 290 -4.98 -15.18 11.14
C PHE A 290 -5.90 -15.24 12.36
N PRO A 291 -5.41 -14.84 13.56
CA PRO A 291 -6.25 -14.68 14.74
C PRO A 291 -7.34 -13.62 14.48
N ILE A 292 -8.46 -13.76 15.17
CA ILE A 292 -9.56 -12.78 15.10
C ILE A 292 -9.18 -11.49 15.81
N SER A 293 -8.29 -11.57 16.78
CA SER A 293 -7.85 -10.42 17.56
C SER A 293 -6.38 -10.53 17.89
N ALA A 294 -5.68 -9.41 17.79
CA ALA A 294 -4.28 -9.28 18.16
C ALA A 294 -3.98 -7.95 18.85
N LYS A 295 -3.03 -7.99 19.78
CA LYS A 295 -2.34 -6.83 20.32
C LYS A 295 -0.85 -7.01 20.05
N VAL A 296 -0.24 -6.10 19.30
CA VAL A 296 1.18 -6.20 18.94
C VAL A 296 1.92 -4.97 19.43
N THR A 297 2.97 -5.20 20.22
CA THR A 297 3.82 -4.15 20.77
C THR A 297 5.17 -4.16 20.06
N PHE A 298 5.52 -3.03 19.48
CA PHE A 298 6.83 -2.78 18.88
C PHE A 298 7.61 -1.85 19.81
N GLU A 299 8.84 -2.20 20.14
CA GLU A 299 9.77 -1.34 20.89
C GLU A 299 10.81 -0.76 19.95
N PHE A 300 10.90 0.56 19.91
CA PHE A 300 11.89 1.26 19.08
C PHE A 300 12.97 1.88 19.98
N PRO A 301 14.26 1.72 19.60
CA PRO A 301 15.36 2.32 20.34
C PRO A 301 15.38 3.84 20.15
N GLN A 302 16.29 4.52 20.82
CA GLN A 302 16.58 5.93 20.57
C GLN A 302 17.02 6.14 19.10
N ARG A 303 16.48 7.19 18.47
CA ARG A 303 16.77 7.57 17.07
C ARG A 303 17.19 9.04 17.02
N GLY A 304 18.50 9.27 16.97
CA GLY A 304 19.03 10.63 17.04
C GLY A 304 18.57 11.35 18.31
N LYS A 305 17.78 12.42 18.18
CA LYS A 305 17.19 13.16 19.29
C LYS A 305 15.85 12.59 19.78
N LEU A 306 15.23 11.66 19.00
CA LEU A 306 13.95 11.05 19.37
C LEU A 306 14.16 9.97 20.42
N CYS A 307 13.40 10.05 21.53
CA CYS A 307 13.50 9.09 22.64
C CYS A 307 13.08 7.67 22.23
N PRO A 308 13.48 6.63 22.99
CA PRO A 308 12.90 5.29 22.86
C PRO A 308 11.38 5.34 23.01
N MET A 309 10.65 4.52 22.23
CA MET A 309 9.20 4.54 22.28
C MET A 309 8.58 3.17 22.04
N LYS A 310 7.30 3.04 22.43
CA LYS A 310 6.45 1.90 22.12
C LYS A 310 5.35 2.29 21.13
N LEU A 311 5.16 1.42 20.16
CA LEU A 311 4.02 1.47 19.24
C LEU A 311 3.17 0.21 19.50
N VAL A 312 1.90 0.39 19.86
CA VAL A 312 1.00 -0.70 20.22
C VAL A 312 -0.17 -0.74 19.24
N TRP A 313 -0.28 -1.84 18.54
CA TRP A 313 -1.41 -2.14 17.66
C TRP A 313 -2.48 -2.94 18.42
N HIS A 314 -3.75 -2.65 18.14
CA HIS A 314 -4.90 -3.37 18.66
C HIS A 314 -5.87 -3.69 17.52
N ASP A 315 -6.40 -4.91 17.49
CA ASP A 315 -7.48 -5.26 16.57
C ASP A 315 -8.48 -6.25 17.17
N GLY A 316 -9.60 -6.41 16.48
CA GLY A 316 -10.65 -7.32 16.90
C GLY A 316 -11.25 -6.97 18.26
N HIS A 317 -11.13 -7.90 19.22
CA HIS A 317 -11.64 -7.73 20.58
C HIS A 317 -10.66 -7.02 21.53
N PHE A 318 -9.36 -6.93 21.17
CA PHE A 318 -8.40 -6.13 21.92
C PHE A 318 -8.66 -4.64 21.69
N LYS A 319 -9.43 -4.03 22.58
CA LYS A 319 -9.79 -2.61 22.46
C LYS A 319 -8.70 -1.71 23.02
N VAL A 320 -8.48 -0.58 22.36
CA VAL A 320 -7.62 0.48 22.89
C VAL A 320 -8.23 1.05 24.17
N PRO A 321 -7.44 1.30 25.24
CA PRO A 321 -7.93 2.00 26.41
C PRO A 321 -8.42 3.40 26.04
N ARG A 322 -9.61 3.79 26.56
CA ARG A 322 -10.08 5.16 26.38
C ARG A 322 -9.14 6.14 27.05
N PRO A 323 -8.61 7.15 26.35
CA PRO A 323 -7.76 8.17 26.96
C PRO A 323 -8.49 8.91 28.07
N SER A 324 -7.85 9.09 29.24
CA SER A 324 -8.45 9.81 30.38
C SER A 324 -8.75 11.28 30.06
N MET A 325 -7.99 11.88 29.12
CA MET A 325 -8.16 13.26 28.68
C MET A 325 -9.19 13.45 27.56
N LEU A 326 -9.76 12.36 27.02
CA LEU A 326 -10.84 12.48 26.03
C LEU A 326 -12.11 12.98 26.72
N GLU A 327 -12.77 13.95 26.13
CA GLU A 327 -13.95 14.63 26.68
C GLU A 327 -15.09 13.65 27.00
N ASP A 328 -15.82 13.91 28.06
CA ASP A 328 -17.00 13.12 28.43
C ASP A 328 -18.02 13.08 27.28
N GLY A 329 -18.60 11.91 27.07
CA GLY A 329 -19.53 11.67 25.98
C GLY A 329 -18.91 11.47 24.58
N ARG A 330 -17.59 11.70 24.41
CA ARG A 330 -16.91 11.37 23.16
C ARG A 330 -16.32 9.96 23.21
N THR A 331 -16.32 9.30 22.06
CA THR A 331 -15.69 7.99 21.83
C THR A 331 -14.52 8.12 20.89
N VAL A 332 -13.60 7.16 20.97
CA VAL A 332 -12.56 7.03 19.93
C VAL A 332 -13.20 6.52 18.62
N PRO A 333 -12.65 6.85 17.45
CA PRO A 333 -13.14 6.33 16.17
C PRO A 333 -13.01 4.81 16.09
N GLU A 334 -13.74 4.15 15.16
CA GLU A 334 -13.66 2.69 14.95
C GLU A 334 -12.26 2.23 14.56
N SER A 335 -11.49 3.08 13.88
CA SER A 335 -10.10 2.85 13.51
C SER A 335 -9.32 4.16 13.58
N GLY A 336 -8.13 4.15 14.17
CA GLY A 336 -7.32 5.35 14.31
C GLY A 336 -6.12 5.15 15.21
N ALA A 337 -5.51 6.24 15.68
CA ALA A 337 -4.42 6.20 16.64
C ALA A 337 -4.43 7.37 17.61
N ILE A 338 -3.76 7.14 18.76
CA ILE A 338 -3.45 8.15 19.77
C ILE A 338 -1.93 8.23 19.90
N ILE A 339 -1.38 9.42 19.77
CA ILE A 339 0.04 9.71 19.91
C ILE A 339 0.22 10.53 21.19
N TYR A 340 0.85 9.91 22.20
CA TYR A 340 1.08 10.55 23.50
C TYR A 340 2.43 11.26 23.51
N GLY A 341 2.39 12.59 23.42
CA GLY A 341 3.52 13.45 23.75
C GLY A 341 3.49 13.86 25.23
N ASP A 342 4.62 14.31 25.75
CA ASP A 342 4.72 14.74 27.16
C ASP A 342 4.10 16.13 27.41
N LYS A 343 3.80 16.90 26.35
CA LYS A 343 3.10 18.18 26.43
C LYS A 343 1.65 18.09 25.95
N GLU A 344 1.42 17.44 24.82
CA GLU A 344 0.12 17.33 24.17
C GLU A 344 -0.11 15.94 23.63
N THR A 345 -1.37 15.57 23.41
CA THR A 345 -1.76 14.27 22.84
C THR A 345 -2.56 14.46 21.56
N ILE A 346 -2.18 13.75 20.51
CA ILE A 346 -2.90 13.74 19.22
C ILE A 346 -3.82 12.53 19.18
N LEU A 347 -5.08 12.75 18.80
CA LEU A 347 -6.03 11.71 18.40
C LEU A 347 -6.35 11.91 16.92
N HIS A 348 -6.32 10.81 16.13
CA HIS A 348 -6.69 10.86 14.71
C HIS A 348 -7.39 9.57 14.28
N GLY A 349 -8.15 9.65 13.18
CA GLY A 349 -8.75 8.51 12.49
C GLY A 349 -7.75 7.79 11.58
N SER A 350 -8.25 6.86 10.79
CA SER A 350 -7.45 6.09 9.84
C SER A 350 -7.12 6.90 8.56
N HIS A 351 -6.38 6.28 7.63
CA HIS A 351 -6.10 6.79 6.27
C HIS A 351 -5.45 8.20 6.24
N GLY A 352 -4.23 8.30 6.82
CA GLY A 352 -3.45 9.54 6.77
C GLY A 352 -3.84 10.55 7.84
N ALA A 353 -4.12 10.06 9.04
CA ALA A 353 -4.45 10.86 10.22
C ALA A 353 -5.74 11.69 10.08
N GLY A 354 -6.76 11.17 9.39
CA GLY A 354 -8.01 11.89 9.18
C GLY A 354 -8.57 12.49 10.49
N ASP A 355 -9.00 13.74 10.44
CA ASP A 355 -9.52 14.50 11.59
C ASP A 355 -8.54 14.62 12.78
N ALA A 356 -7.23 14.75 12.49
CA ALA A 356 -6.20 14.88 13.50
C ALA A 356 -6.43 16.11 14.40
N ARG A 357 -6.43 15.88 15.70
CA ARG A 357 -6.62 16.96 16.69
C ARG A 357 -5.85 16.69 17.99
N ILE A 358 -5.54 17.76 18.69
CA ILE A 358 -5.10 17.71 20.11
C ILE A 358 -6.32 17.38 20.99
N ILE A 359 -6.14 16.53 21.96
CA ILE A 359 -7.16 16.22 23.00
C ILE A 359 -6.67 16.66 24.38
N PRO A 360 -7.54 17.21 25.26
CA PRO A 360 -8.97 17.50 25.04
C PRO A 360 -9.19 18.69 24.08
N GLU A 361 -10.42 18.90 23.60
CA GLU A 361 -10.80 20.00 22.69
C GLU A 361 -10.45 21.39 23.23
N ALA A 362 -10.49 21.57 24.54
CA ALA A 362 -10.07 22.82 25.19
C ALA A 362 -8.60 23.15 24.88
N ARG A 363 -7.73 22.14 24.82
CA ARG A 363 -6.32 22.30 24.41
C ARG A 363 -6.21 22.59 22.92
N MET A 364 -6.98 21.88 22.07
CA MET A 364 -6.99 22.14 20.63
C MET A 364 -7.34 23.61 20.29
N LYS A 365 -8.28 24.21 21.04
CA LYS A 365 -8.67 25.62 20.82
C LYS A 365 -7.57 26.62 21.13
N THR A 366 -6.65 26.29 22.02
CA THR A 366 -5.52 27.14 22.43
C THR A 366 -4.18 26.67 21.83
N PHE A 367 -4.18 25.58 21.06
CA PHE A 367 -2.98 25.03 20.46
C PHE A 367 -2.44 25.94 19.36
N GLU A 368 -1.24 26.48 19.56
CA GLU A 368 -0.52 27.22 18.55
C GLU A 368 0.05 26.27 17.52
N ARG A 369 -0.58 26.23 16.36
CA ARG A 369 -0.15 25.35 15.26
C ARG A 369 1.19 25.80 14.72
N PRO A 370 2.18 24.89 14.64
CA PRO A 370 3.45 25.18 14.00
C PRO A 370 3.30 25.58 12.53
N GLU A 371 4.33 26.23 12.01
CA GLU A 371 4.42 26.58 10.60
C GLU A 371 4.37 25.32 9.71
N LYS A 372 3.70 25.43 8.58
CA LYS A 372 3.64 24.39 7.55
C LYS A 372 4.96 24.38 6.76
N THR A 373 5.77 23.36 7.01
CA THR A 373 7.13 23.25 6.40
C THR A 373 7.22 22.20 5.30
N LEU A 374 6.30 21.25 5.29
CA LEU A 374 6.32 20.12 4.34
C LEU A 374 5.60 20.46 3.03
N PRO A 375 6.08 19.97 1.88
CA PRO A 375 5.36 20.06 0.62
C PRO A 375 4.00 19.37 0.70
N ARG A 376 2.97 19.98 0.14
CA ARG A 376 1.63 19.40 0.03
C ARG A 376 1.47 18.70 -1.31
N VAL A 377 0.88 17.50 -1.28
CA VAL A 377 0.49 16.82 -2.50
C VAL A 377 -0.67 17.57 -3.14
N ARG A 378 -0.52 17.91 -4.42
CA ARG A 378 -1.59 18.54 -5.20
C ARG A 378 -2.40 17.47 -5.92
N GLY A 379 -3.69 17.38 -5.64
CA GLY A 379 -4.58 16.39 -6.25
C GLY A 379 -4.64 15.07 -5.49
N THR A 380 -4.70 13.97 -6.23
CA THR A 380 -4.87 12.62 -5.65
C THR A 380 -3.53 11.94 -5.38
N HIS A 381 -3.58 10.83 -4.66
CA HIS A 381 -2.41 9.99 -4.41
C HIS A 381 -1.85 9.36 -5.71
N GLU A 382 -2.74 8.92 -6.61
CA GLU A 382 -2.37 8.47 -7.94
C GLU A 382 -1.78 9.62 -8.78
N GLY A 383 -2.31 10.84 -8.59
CA GLY A 383 -1.79 12.06 -9.24
C GLY A 383 -0.35 12.38 -8.82
N ASP A 384 0.02 12.16 -7.55
CA ASP A 384 1.40 12.31 -7.07
C ASP A 384 2.35 11.32 -7.74
N TRP A 385 1.93 10.07 -7.92
CA TRP A 385 2.70 9.07 -8.66
C TRP A 385 2.85 9.42 -10.14
N ILE A 386 1.76 9.84 -10.80
CA ILE A 386 1.80 10.29 -12.20
C ILE A 386 2.76 11.48 -12.36
N ARG A 387 2.72 12.45 -11.44
CA ARG A 387 3.68 13.55 -11.38
C ARG A 387 5.11 13.02 -11.29
N ALA A 388 5.37 12.10 -10.35
CA ALA A 388 6.68 11.52 -10.16
C ALA A 388 7.20 10.83 -11.43
N CYS A 389 6.34 10.07 -12.12
CA CYS A 389 6.68 9.43 -13.39
C CYS A 389 7.08 10.43 -14.49
N LYS A 390 6.48 11.63 -14.48
CA LYS A 390 6.70 12.66 -15.51
C LYS A 390 7.88 13.58 -15.21
N ASP A 391 8.11 13.93 -13.92
CA ASP A 391 9.14 14.89 -13.53
C ASP A 391 10.41 14.23 -12.94
N GLY A 392 10.36 12.93 -12.66
CA GLY A 392 11.48 12.16 -12.12
C GLY A 392 11.74 12.38 -10.62
N GLN A 393 10.93 13.21 -9.95
CA GLN A 393 11.04 13.40 -8.49
C GLN A 393 10.24 12.33 -7.77
N PRO A 394 10.76 11.73 -6.69
CA PRO A 394 10.07 10.64 -5.97
C PRO A 394 8.64 11.02 -5.55
N ALA A 395 7.73 10.06 -5.64
CA ALA A 395 6.41 10.18 -5.06
C ALA A 395 6.45 10.10 -3.53
N SER A 396 5.43 10.62 -2.85
CA SER A 396 5.44 10.80 -1.40
C SER A 396 5.57 9.51 -0.59
N SER A 397 5.02 8.39 -1.09
CA SER A 397 5.11 7.05 -0.48
C SER A 397 5.86 6.08 -1.38
N ASN A 398 7.01 6.52 -1.95
CA ASN A 398 7.83 5.66 -2.79
C ASN A 398 8.41 4.46 -2.01
N PHE A 399 8.70 3.37 -2.70
CA PHE A 399 9.13 2.13 -2.04
C PHE A 399 10.51 2.25 -1.39
N ALA A 400 11.42 2.98 -2.04
CA ALA A 400 12.82 3.07 -1.64
C ALA A 400 13.03 3.80 -0.31
N ASP A 401 12.32 4.92 -0.12
CA ASP A 401 12.57 5.82 1.02
C ASP A 401 11.58 5.61 2.15
N TYR A 402 10.36 5.14 1.86
CA TYR A 402 9.30 5.08 2.86
C TYR A 402 8.39 3.84 2.78
N GLY A 403 7.69 3.59 1.66
CA GLY A 403 6.66 2.55 1.57
C GLY A 403 7.18 1.14 1.92
N GLY A 404 8.41 0.83 1.51
CA GLY A 404 9.06 -0.44 1.85
C GLY A 404 9.31 -0.58 3.35
N GLN A 405 9.81 0.47 4.00
CA GLN A 405 10.09 0.46 5.44
C GLN A 405 8.80 0.34 6.27
N LEU A 406 7.75 1.07 5.91
CA LEU A 406 6.45 0.95 6.59
C LEU A 406 5.88 -0.47 6.44
N THR A 407 5.97 -1.05 5.25
CA THR A 407 5.53 -2.42 5.00
C THR A 407 6.32 -3.42 5.84
N GLU A 408 7.65 -3.25 5.96
CA GLU A 408 8.51 -4.11 6.78
C GLU A 408 8.08 -4.07 8.27
N ILE A 409 7.84 -2.88 8.84
CA ILE A 409 7.36 -2.74 10.23
C ILE A 409 6.03 -3.49 10.42
N VAL A 410 5.07 -3.27 9.52
CA VAL A 410 3.76 -3.92 9.58
C VAL A 410 3.91 -5.46 9.53
N LEU A 411 4.72 -5.97 8.61
CA LEU A 411 4.89 -7.41 8.41
C LEU A 411 5.69 -8.09 9.54
N LEU A 412 6.57 -7.37 10.23
CA LEU A 412 7.20 -7.86 11.46
C LEU A 412 6.15 -8.14 12.55
N GLY A 413 5.16 -7.28 12.69
CA GLY A 413 4.04 -7.52 13.59
C GLY A 413 3.16 -8.68 13.15
N VAL A 414 2.97 -8.86 11.84
CA VAL A 414 2.26 -10.02 11.27
C VAL A 414 3.01 -11.32 11.59
N ALA A 415 4.34 -11.34 11.46
CA ALA A 415 5.16 -12.49 11.81
C ALA A 415 5.11 -12.79 13.31
N ALA A 416 5.14 -11.76 14.18
CA ALA A 416 5.06 -11.95 15.64
C ALA A 416 3.75 -12.59 16.11
N GLN A 417 2.62 -12.34 15.42
CA GLN A 417 1.35 -13.00 15.71
C GLN A 417 1.39 -14.53 15.52
N ARG A 418 2.40 -15.06 14.81
CA ARG A 418 2.59 -16.50 14.61
C ARG A 418 3.26 -17.18 15.79
N VAL A 419 3.95 -16.39 16.66
CA VAL A 419 4.68 -16.86 17.84
C VAL A 419 4.25 -16.01 19.04
N PRO A 420 2.95 -16.08 19.42
CA PRO A 420 2.41 -15.18 20.47
C PRO A 420 3.00 -15.48 21.84
N GLY A 421 3.13 -14.43 22.66
CA GLY A 421 3.67 -14.51 24.02
C GLY A 421 5.19 -14.38 24.12
N GLU A 422 5.91 -14.51 22.99
CA GLU A 422 7.37 -14.39 22.96
C GLU A 422 7.79 -12.94 22.67
N LYS A 423 8.82 -12.46 23.36
CA LYS A 423 9.51 -11.22 22.98
C LYS A 423 10.55 -11.55 21.91
N LEU A 424 10.27 -11.14 20.69
CA LEU A 424 11.11 -11.39 19.53
C LEU A 424 12.09 -10.22 19.35
N GLU A 425 13.39 -10.49 19.39
CA GLU A 425 14.45 -9.51 19.15
C GLU A 425 14.82 -9.45 17.68
N TRP A 426 14.74 -8.26 17.07
CA TRP A 426 14.90 -8.09 15.63
C TRP A 426 16.25 -7.51 15.24
N ASP A 427 16.97 -8.21 14.38
CA ASP A 427 18.15 -7.73 13.67
C ASP A 427 17.75 -7.28 12.26
N GLY A 428 17.49 -5.98 12.13
CA GLY A 428 17.02 -5.41 10.87
C GLY A 428 18.06 -5.40 9.75
N GLU A 429 19.35 -5.47 10.05
CA GLU A 429 20.40 -5.56 9.03
C GLU A 429 20.42 -6.94 8.39
N ASN A 430 20.32 -7.99 9.20
CA ASN A 430 20.39 -9.38 8.75
C ASN A 430 19.03 -10.02 8.49
N LEU A 431 17.93 -9.26 8.63
CA LEU A 431 16.56 -9.75 8.38
C LEU A 431 16.21 -11.02 9.16
N ARG A 432 16.48 -11.03 10.46
CA ARG A 432 16.19 -12.18 11.30
C ARG A 432 15.82 -11.80 12.74
N PHE A 433 15.01 -12.62 13.35
CA PHE A 433 14.90 -12.66 14.80
C PHE A 433 16.10 -13.40 15.38
N THR A 434 16.78 -12.78 16.37
CA THR A 434 18.03 -13.32 16.92
C THR A 434 17.81 -14.40 17.98
N ASN A 435 16.62 -14.45 18.56
CA ASN A 435 16.28 -15.30 19.70
C ASN A 435 15.17 -16.31 19.42
N ASN A 436 14.66 -16.43 18.17
CA ASN A 436 13.57 -17.36 17.88
C ASN A 436 13.61 -17.85 16.42
N ASP A 437 13.98 -19.12 16.23
CA ASP A 437 14.08 -19.73 14.89
C ASP A 437 12.70 -20.03 14.26
N GLU A 438 11.68 -20.27 15.07
CA GLU A 438 10.31 -20.47 14.55
C GLU A 438 9.80 -19.16 13.90
N ALA A 439 10.00 -18.02 14.55
CA ALA A 439 9.63 -16.72 14.02
C ALA A 439 10.31 -16.42 12.67
N ASN A 440 11.56 -16.87 12.47
CA ASN A 440 12.29 -16.68 11.24
C ASN A 440 11.64 -17.35 10.02
N ARG A 441 10.82 -18.40 10.21
CA ARG A 441 10.06 -19.03 9.13
C ARG A 441 9.01 -18.11 8.52
N TYR A 442 8.55 -17.09 9.26
CA TYR A 442 7.54 -16.12 8.83
C TYR A 442 8.14 -14.84 8.26
N VAL A 443 9.47 -14.68 8.37
CA VAL A 443 10.20 -13.59 7.69
C VAL A 443 10.26 -13.83 6.18
N ARG A 444 10.34 -15.12 5.76
CA ARG A 444 10.37 -15.55 4.36
C ARG A 444 9.58 -16.83 4.18
N THR A 445 8.57 -16.79 3.33
CA THR A 445 7.80 -17.99 2.94
C THR A 445 8.33 -18.54 1.61
N PRO A 446 8.54 -19.87 1.48
CA PRO A 446 8.93 -20.45 0.21
C PRO A 446 7.78 -20.35 -0.80
N TYR A 447 8.12 -20.08 -2.04
CA TYR A 447 7.17 -20.12 -3.15
C TYR A 447 6.98 -21.54 -3.66
N ARG A 448 5.83 -21.82 -4.26
CA ARG A 448 5.61 -23.07 -4.98
C ARG A 448 6.45 -23.13 -6.26
N ASP A 449 6.64 -24.33 -6.80
CA ASP A 449 7.41 -24.56 -8.02
C ASP A 449 6.93 -23.66 -9.19
N GLY A 450 7.88 -23.17 -9.96
CA GLY A 450 7.64 -22.28 -11.09
C GLY A 450 7.48 -20.79 -10.74
N TRP A 451 7.62 -20.42 -9.45
CA TRP A 451 7.61 -19.03 -8.99
C TRP A 451 8.89 -18.66 -8.25
N SER A 452 9.39 -17.47 -8.51
CA SER A 452 10.57 -16.89 -7.84
C SER A 452 10.42 -15.38 -7.73
N LEU A 453 11.11 -14.80 -6.76
CA LEU A 453 11.23 -13.34 -6.61
C LEU A 453 12.48 -12.86 -7.34
#